data_c334badc88359562f0f37bc2d31567ac
#
_entry.id   c334badc88359562f0f37bc2d31567ac
#
_cell.length_a   1.000
_cell.length_b   1.000
_cell.length_c   1.000
_cell.angle_alpha   90.00
_cell.angle_beta   90.00
_cell.angle_gamma   90.00
#
_symmetry.space_group_name_H-M   'P 1'
#
loop_
_entity.id
_entity.type
_entity.pdbx_description
1 polymer ?
#
loop_
_entity_poly.entity_id
_entity_poly.type
_entity_poly.pdbx_seq_one_letter_code
_entity_poly.pdbx_strand_id
1 'polypeptide(L)'
;HPLEGKLENVDTLFDAGFRMAGLTHFFDNEVGGSAHGLEKGGLTPFGRQVVQRLQEKGVLIDLAHASKAVIDDVLAMTKKPVLVSHTGVVGTCPGPRNLTDAHLQRIAATGGVVGIGYWDGAVCQADVPNVVRAIRYAVDKVGVEHVALGSDFDGATSMPFDVTGLV
;
A
#
# COMPACT_ATOMS: atom_id res chain seq x y z
N HIS A 1 1.66 16.63 -3.81
CA HIS A 1 1.61 15.96 -2.53
C HIS A 1 1.22 16.95 -1.42
N PRO A 2 0.37 16.61 -0.46
CA PRO A 2 -0.16 17.55 0.53
C PRO A 2 0.91 18.09 1.51
N LEU A 3 2.10 17.50 1.54
CA LEU A 3 3.20 17.97 2.39
C LEU A 3 3.92 19.20 1.83
N GLU A 4 3.90 19.43 0.52
CA GLU A 4 4.54 20.58 -0.12
C GLU A 4 6.02 20.76 0.28
N GLY A 5 6.74 19.66 0.51
CA GLY A 5 8.13 19.66 0.98
C GLY A 5 8.34 20.17 2.41
N LYS A 6 7.28 20.28 3.22
CA LYS A 6 7.31 20.81 4.59
C LYS A 6 6.93 19.74 5.60
N LEU A 7 7.84 19.44 6.53
CA LEU A 7 7.62 18.39 7.53
C LEU A 7 6.50 18.75 8.53
N GLU A 8 6.33 20.04 8.84
CA GLU A 8 5.26 20.55 9.71
C GLU A 8 3.85 20.28 9.17
N ASN A 9 3.71 20.04 7.87
CA ASN A 9 2.43 19.68 7.29
C ASN A 9 1.95 18.28 7.73
N VAL A 10 2.83 17.42 8.21
CA VAL A 10 2.43 16.16 8.90
C VAL A 10 1.65 16.48 10.16
N ASP A 11 2.10 17.46 10.94
CA ASP A 11 1.41 17.87 12.17
C ASP A 11 0.06 18.53 11.84
N THR A 12 0.04 19.40 10.84
CA THR A 12 -1.19 20.05 10.37
C THR A 12 -2.25 19.03 9.95
N LEU A 13 -1.87 18.01 9.18
CA LEU A 13 -2.78 16.95 8.77
C LEU A 13 -3.25 16.12 9.97
N PHE A 14 -2.35 15.78 10.89
CA PHE A 14 -2.73 15.07 12.11
C PHE A 14 -3.73 15.86 12.96
N ASP A 15 -3.51 17.16 13.15
CA ASP A 15 -4.38 18.05 13.93
C ASP A 15 -5.74 18.24 13.23
N ALA A 16 -5.78 18.20 11.89
CA ALA A 16 -7.00 18.16 11.08
C ALA A 16 -7.78 16.83 11.16
N GLY A 17 -7.25 15.81 11.86
CA GLY A 17 -7.93 14.54 12.08
C GLY A 17 -7.48 13.39 11.19
N PHE A 18 -6.53 13.57 10.29
CA PHE A 18 -6.00 12.46 9.47
C PHE A 18 -5.20 11.48 10.35
N ARG A 19 -5.44 10.18 10.16
CA ARG A 19 -4.81 9.10 10.93
C ARG A 19 -4.15 8.04 10.04
N MET A 20 -4.21 8.21 8.72
CA MET A 20 -3.55 7.38 7.72
C MET A 20 -2.97 8.28 6.63
N ALA A 21 -1.80 7.93 6.10
CA ALA A 21 -1.13 8.67 5.04
C ALA A 21 -0.47 7.72 4.04
N GLY A 22 -0.82 7.88 2.76
CA GLY A 22 -0.11 7.30 1.64
C GLY A 22 1.13 8.14 1.30
N LEU A 23 2.23 7.49 0.94
CA LEU A 23 3.50 8.18 0.67
C LEU A 23 3.62 8.66 -0.77
N THR A 24 3.10 7.90 -1.71
CA THR A 24 3.14 8.18 -3.16
C THR A 24 1.83 7.77 -3.81
N HIS A 25 1.59 8.24 -5.04
CA HIS A 25 0.47 7.79 -5.86
C HIS A 25 0.97 7.40 -7.27
N PHE A 26 0.56 8.06 -8.34
CA PHE A 26 1.00 7.71 -9.70
C PHE A 26 2.40 8.20 -10.06
N PHE A 27 2.95 9.17 -9.36
CA PHE A 27 4.24 9.78 -9.69
C PHE A 27 5.22 9.66 -8.52
N ASP A 28 6.52 9.59 -8.83
CA ASP A 28 7.55 9.87 -7.86
C ASP A 28 7.35 11.30 -7.31
N ASN A 29 7.61 11.49 -6.04
CA ASN A 29 7.43 12.79 -5.38
C ASN A 29 8.58 13.08 -4.40
N GLU A 30 8.48 14.18 -3.65
CA GLU A 30 9.49 14.58 -2.68
C GLU A 30 9.69 13.59 -1.53
N VAL A 31 8.73 12.66 -1.30
CA VAL A 31 8.83 11.63 -0.26
C VAL A 31 9.58 10.40 -0.76
N GLY A 32 9.30 9.97 -1.99
CA GLY A 32 9.92 8.76 -2.54
C GLY A 32 9.34 8.33 -3.88
N GLY A 33 9.77 7.16 -4.32
CA GLY A 33 9.37 6.57 -5.60
C GLY A 33 8.00 5.92 -5.57
N SER A 34 7.27 6.05 -6.67
CA SER A 34 6.01 5.36 -6.95
C SER A 34 6.25 4.08 -7.76
N ALA A 35 5.41 3.08 -7.60
CA ALA A 35 5.39 1.89 -8.47
C ALA A 35 5.09 2.23 -9.94
N HIS A 36 4.43 3.37 -10.19
CA HIS A 36 4.14 3.92 -11.52
C HIS A 36 5.14 5.00 -11.97
N GLY A 37 6.02 5.47 -11.05
CA GLY A 37 6.99 6.52 -11.32
C GLY A 37 8.01 6.13 -12.36
N LEU A 38 8.80 7.09 -12.80
CA LEU A 38 9.88 6.90 -13.76
C LEU A 38 11.12 6.30 -13.07
N GLU A 39 11.52 6.88 -11.94
CA GLU A 39 12.72 6.50 -11.20
C GLU A 39 12.49 5.28 -10.29
N LYS A 40 11.31 5.21 -9.66
CA LYS A 40 10.94 4.13 -8.72
C LYS A 40 11.97 3.94 -7.61
N GLY A 41 12.62 5.04 -7.19
CA GLY A 41 13.62 5.04 -6.12
C GLY A 41 13.04 4.71 -4.75
N GLY A 42 13.91 4.67 -3.73
CA GLY A 42 13.52 4.52 -2.33
C GLY A 42 13.02 5.85 -1.72
N LEU A 43 12.97 5.89 -0.39
CA LEU A 43 12.67 7.12 0.34
C LEU A 43 13.79 8.16 0.13
N THR A 44 13.38 9.39 -0.13
CA THR A 44 14.32 10.53 -0.10
C THR A 44 14.74 10.83 1.35
N PRO A 45 15.76 11.67 1.59
CA PRO A 45 16.07 12.15 2.93
C PRO A 45 14.86 12.81 3.62
N PHE A 46 14.06 13.58 2.89
CA PHE A 46 12.80 14.17 3.37
C PHE A 46 11.77 13.06 3.67
N GLY A 47 11.62 12.07 2.79
CA GLY A 47 10.71 10.95 3.00
C GLY A 47 11.00 10.15 4.27
N ARG A 48 12.28 9.97 4.62
CA ARG A 48 12.67 9.31 5.89
C ARG A 48 12.21 10.12 7.11
N GLN A 49 12.32 11.45 7.07
CA GLN A 49 11.82 12.33 8.12
C GLN A 49 10.29 12.27 8.22
N VAL A 50 9.59 12.24 7.07
CA VAL A 50 8.13 12.10 7.02
C VAL A 50 7.70 10.78 7.65
N VAL A 51 8.30 9.65 7.26
CA VAL A 51 8.00 8.33 7.84
C VAL A 51 8.21 8.33 9.36
N GLN A 52 9.32 8.87 9.83
CA GLN A 52 9.58 8.98 11.25
C GLN A 52 8.51 9.83 11.95
N ARG A 53 8.17 11.00 11.41
CA ARG A 53 7.17 11.91 12.01
C ARG A 53 5.76 11.29 12.04
N LEU A 54 5.36 10.59 10.97
CA LEU A 54 4.10 9.85 10.95
C LEU A 54 4.04 8.80 12.06
N GLN A 55 5.13 8.05 12.25
CA GLN A 55 5.21 7.06 13.32
C GLN A 55 5.17 7.67 14.72
N GLU A 56 5.85 8.79 14.95
CA GLU A 56 5.83 9.53 16.22
C GLU A 56 4.39 9.95 16.57
N LYS A 57 3.65 10.44 15.59
CA LYS A 57 2.23 10.84 15.75
C LYS A 57 1.25 9.67 15.83
N GLY A 58 1.68 8.44 15.56
CA GLY A 58 0.78 7.29 15.50
C GLY A 58 -0.12 7.28 14.25
N VAL A 59 0.31 7.96 13.18
CA VAL A 59 -0.38 7.92 11.87
C VAL A 59 0.01 6.64 11.16
N LEU A 60 -0.97 5.89 10.68
CA LEU A 60 -0.79 4.65 9.94
C LEU A 60 -0.20 4.97 8.55
N ILE A 61 0.87 4.28 8.19
CA ILE A 61 1.51 4.44 6.87
C ILE A 61 0.88 3.47 5.89
N ASP A 62 0.33 4.01 4.80
CA ASP A 62 -0.18 3.22 3.68
C ASP A 62 0.88 3.16 2.56
N LEU A 63 1.27 1.94 2.20
CA LEU A 63 2.27 1.65 1.18
C LEU A 63 1.66 1.34 -0.19
N ALA A 64 0.34 1.51 -0.36
CA ALA A 64 -0.27 1.44 -1.68
C ALA A 64 0.41 2.45 -2.63
N HIS A 65 0.62 2.08 -3.87
CA HIS A 65 1.37 2.82 -4.90
C HIS A 65 2.87 3.04 -4.65
N ALA A 66 3.39 2.75 -3.47
CA ALA A 66 4.82 2.90 -3.19
C ALA A 66 5.66 1.95 -4.09
N SER A 67 6.82 2.42 -4.52
CA SER A 67 7.80 1.57 -5.19
C SER A 67 8.27 0.45 -4.24
N LYS A 68 8.78 -0.65 -4.81
CA LYS A 68 9.36 -1.73 -4.00
C LYS A 68 10.50 -1.23 -3.11
N ALA A 69 11.29 -0.28 -3.59
CA ALA A 69 12.39 0.34 -2.83
C ALA A 69 11.87 1.17 -1.65
N VAL A 70 10.76 1.94 -1.82
CA VAL A 70 10.11 2.65 -0.71
C VAL A 70 9.53 1.67 0.31
N ILE A 71 8.88 0.59 -0.14
CA ILE A 71 8.38 -0.48 0.75
C ILE A 71 9.51 -1.06 1.58
N ASP A 72 10.64 -1.41 0.94
CA ASP A 72 11.82 -1.94 1.63
C ASP A 72 12.40 -0.98 2.65
N ASP A 73 12.53 0.30 2.30
CA ASP A 73 13.03 1.35 3.19
C ASP A 73 12.12 1.54 4.41
N VAL A 74 10.79 1.63 4.21
CA VAL A 74 9.82 1.78 5.32
C VAL A 74 9.87 0.56 6.24
N LEU A 75 9.86 -0.65 5.69
CA LEU A 75 9.92 -1.89 6.48
C LEU A 75 11.26 -2.09 7.20
N ALA A 76 12.34 -1.43 6.76
CA ALA A 76 13.60 -1.38 7.50
C ALA A 76 13.57 -0.37 8.66
N MET A 77 12.75 0.68 8.56
CA MET A 77 12.68 1.77 9.54
C MET A 77 11.66 1.52 10.65
N THR A 78 10.60 0.73 10.39
CA THR A 78 9.49 0.57 11.33
C THR A 78 9.32 -0.85 11.84
N LYS A 79 8.84 -0.94 13.10
CA LYS A 79 8.25 -2.16 13.68
C LYS A 79 6.76 -1.96 14.01
N LYS A 80 6.22 -0.78 13.72
CA LYS A 80 4.79 -0.50 13.89
C LYS A 80 4.03 -1.05 12.70
N PRO A 81 2.76 -1.45 12.87
CA PRO A 81 1.93 -1.92 11.77
C PRO A 81 1.89 -0.92 10.61
N VAL A 82 1.99 -1.43 9.40
CA VAL A 82 1.78 -0.69 8.16
C VAL A 82 0.59 -1.26 7.40
N LEU A 83 0.01 -0.49 6.51
CA LEU A 83 -1.09 -0.90 5.66
C LEU A 83 -0.64 -0.91 4.20
N VAL A 84 -1.20 -1.80 3.41
CA VAL A 84 -1.31 -1.65 1.96
C VAL A 84 -2.79 -1.70 1.63
N SER A 85 -3.40 -0.53 1.47
CA SER A 85 -4.86 -0.40 1.36
C SER A 85 -5.44 -1.15 0.15
N HIS A 86 -4.68 -1.20 -0.96
CA HIS A 86 -5.07 -1.90 -2.18
C HIS A 86 -3.85 -2.30 -3.01
N THR A 87 -3.77 -3.57 -3.40
CA THR A 87 -2.66 -4.13 -4.20
C THR A 87 -3.04 -5.51 -4.73
N GLY A 88 -2.16 -6.12 -5.51
CA GLY A 88 -2.18 -7.54 -5.84
C GLY A 88 -0.97 -8.27 -5.27
N VAL A 89 -0.84 -9.54 -5.61
CA VAL A 89 0.28 -10.40 -5.21
C VAL A 89 0.96 -11.01 -6.43
N VAL A 90 2.29 -10.94 -6.49
CA VAL A 90 3.09 -11.42 -7.63
C VAL A 90 2.85 -12.90 -7.91
N GLY A 91 2.59 -13.69 -6.87
CA GLY A 91 2.37 -15.12 -6.99
C GLY A 91 1.11 -15.53 -7.77
N THR A 92 0.14 -14.62 -7.92
CA THR A 92 -1.05 -14.84 -8.76
C THR A 92 -1.13 -13.92 -9.97
N CYS A 93 -0.49 -12.74 -9.89
CA CYS A 93 -0.48 -11.76 -10.97
C CYS A 93 0.83 -10.95 -10.93
N PRO A 94 1.79 -11.21 -11.84
CA PRO A 94 3.00 -10.41 -11.94
C PRO A 94 2.70 -8.96 -12.29
N GLY A 95 3.38 -8.02 -11.61
CA GLY A 95 3.20 -6.59 -11.90
C GLY A 95 4.03 -5.70 -10.97
N PRO A 96 4.28 -4.44 -11.38
CA PRO A 96 5.08 -3.51 -10.57
C PRO A 96 4.37 -3.10 -9.27
N ARG A 97 3.03 -3.11 -9.28
CA ARG A 97 2.15 -2.77 -8.16
C ARG A 97 1.99 -3.92 -7.16
N ASN A 98 2.25 -5.16 -7.57
CA ASN A 98 1.92 -6.33 -6.79
C ASN A 98 3.06 -6.71 -5.86
N LEU A 99 2.72 -7.14 -4.64
CA LEU A 99 3.67 -7.47 -3.59
C LEU A 99 4.31 -8.84 -3.83
N THR A 100 5.58 -8.95 -3.52
CA THR A 100 6.28 -10.23 -3.44
C THR A 100 5.93 -10.96 -2.14
N ASP A 101 6.18 -12.28 -2.08
CA ASP A 101 6.01 -13.05 -0.85
C ASP A 101 6.83 -12.47 0.31
N ALA A 102 8.06 -12.01 0.02
CA ALA A 102 8.92 -11.36 1.03
C ALA A 102 8.30 -10.07 1.58
N HIS A 103 7.67 -9.25 0.74
CA HIS A 103 6.95 -8.06 1.19
C HIS A 103 5.74 -8.43 2.05
N LEU A 104 4.92 -9.41 1.62
CA LEU A 104 3.78 -9.91 2.39
C LEU A 104 4.20 -10.33 3.80
N GLN A 105 5.24 -11.16 3.90
CA GLN A 105 5.75 -11.66 5.19
C GLN A 105 6.29 -10.54 6.08
N ARG A 106 7.03 -9.59 5.51
CA ARG A 106 7.57 -8.46 6.27
C ARG A 106 6.49 -7.50 6.76
N ILE A 107 5.45 -7.25 5.94
CA ILE A 107 4.28 -6.45 6.34
C ILE A 107 3.54 -7.16 7.48
N ALA A 108 3.25 -8.44 7.34
CA ALA A 108 2.60 -9.24 8.37
C ALA A 108 3.42 -9.24 9.69
N ALA A 109 4.75 -9.33 9.60
CA ALA A 109 5.65 -9.29 10.77
C ALA A 109 5.57 -7.96 11.55
N THR A 110 5.08 -6.86 10.95
CA THR A 110 4.79 -5.60 11.66
C THR A 110 3.42 -5.60 12.36
N GLY A 111 2.60 -6.64 12.18
CA GLY A 111 1.18 -6.64 12.52
C GLY A 111 0.32 -5.91 11.48
N GLY A 112 0.86 -5.68 10.29
CA GLY A 112 0.23 -4.95 9.20
C GLY A 112 -0.80 -5.77 8.43
N VAL A 113 -1.53 -5.10 7.52
CA VAL A 113 -2.62 -5.68 6.72
C VAL A 113 -2.44 -5.31 5.26
N VAL A 114 -2.79 -6.25 4.37
CA VAL A 114 -2.75 -6.07 2.92
C VAL A 114 -4.15 -6.23 2.34
N GLY A 115 -4.69 -5.18 1.73
CA GLY A 115 -5.93 -5.17 0.99
C GLY A 115 -5.74 -5.67 -0.44
N ILE A 116 -6.45 -6.73 -0.84
CA ILE A 116 -6.43 -7.25 -2.21
C ILE A 116 -7.38 -6.45 -3.08
N GLY A 117 -6.84 -5.85 -4.14
CA GLY A 117 -7.58 -5.09 -5.13
C GLY A 117 -8.35 -5.96 -6.12
N TYR A 118 -9.31 -5.35 -6.85
CA TYR A 118 -10.22 -6.09 -7.72
C TYR A 118 -10.06 -5.77 -9.20
N TRP A 119 -9.10 -4.92 -9.59
CA TRP A 119 -8.83 -4.53 -10.99
C TRP A 119 -7.82 -5.45 -11.67
N ASP A 120 -7.78 -5.42 -12.99
CA ASP A 120 -6.90 -6.27 -13.81
C ASP A 120 -5.43 -6.23 -13.40
N GLY A 121 -4.88 -5.06 -13.08
CA GLY A 121 -3.49 -4.92 -12.65
C GLY A 121 -3.17 -5.60 -11.31
N ALA A 122 -4.16 -5.81 -10.45
CA ALA A 122 -4.00 -6.53 -9.19
C ALA A 122 -4.11 -8.04 -9.36
N VAL A 123 -5.06 -8.52 -10.19
CA VAL A 123 -5.44 -9.93 -10.24
C VAL A 123 -5.30 -10.57 -11.63
N CYS A 124 -4.77 -9.86 -12.63
CA CYS A 124 -4.55 -10.21 -14.03
C CYS A 124 -5.82 -10.37 -14.88
N GLN A 125 -6.94 -10.60 -14.29
CA GLN A 125 -8.27 -10.58 -14.88
C GLN A 125 -9.26 -10.24 -13.78
N ALA A 126 -9.97 -9.10 -13.95
CA ALA A 126 -10.93 -8.59 -12.98
C ALA A 126 -12.20 -9.46 -12.99
N ASP A 127 -12.13 -10.62 -12.36
CA ASP A 127 -13.25 -11.51 -12.08
C ASP A 127 -13.20 -12.05 -10.65
N VAL A 128 -14.33 -12.52 -10.15
CA VAL A 128 -14.45 -13.05 -8.78
C VAL A 128 -13.50 -14.21 -8.52
N PRO A 129 -13.34 -15.20 -9.40
CA PRO A 129 -12.39 -16.30 -9.18
C PRO A 129 -10.94 -15.84 -8.99
N ASN A 130 -10.48 -14.85 -9.76
CA ASN A 130 -9.12 -14.33 -9.66
C ASN A 130 -8.92 -13.49 -8.39
N VAL A 131 -9.91 -12.69 -7.97
CA VAL A 131 -9.89 -11.99 -6.68
C VAL A 131 -9.80 -13.00 -5.53
N VAL A 132 -10.65 -14.01 -5.52
CA VAL A 132 -10.62 -15.08 -4.49
C VAL A 132 -9.28 -15.81 -4.50
N ARG A 133 -8.72 -16.13 -5.67
CA ARG A 133 -7.40 -16.76 -5.79
C ARG A 133 -6.29 -15.90 -5.18
N ALA A 134 -6.29 -14.58 -5.42
CA ALA A 134 -5.30 -13.68 -4.87
C ALA A 134 -5.43 -13.55 -3.33
N ILE A 135 -6.67 -13.43 -2.82
CA ILE A 135 -6.94 -13.42 -1.38
C ILE A 135 -6.44 -14.73 -0.75
N ARG A 136 -6.83 -15.88 -1.31
CA ARG A 136 -6.42 -17.19 -0.79
C ARG A 136 -4.90 -17.33 -0.78
N TYR A 137 -4.24 -16.94 -1.86
CA TYR A 137 -2.78 -16.96 -1.94
C TYR A 137 -2.15 -16.13 -0.82
N ALA A 138 -2.62 -14.91 -0.61
CA ALA A 138 -2.09 -14.05 0.46
C ALA A 138 -2.34 -14.67 1.85
N VAL A 139 -3.55 -15.17 2.11
CA VAL A 139 -3.90 -15.87 3.37
C VAL A 139 -2.99 -17.07 3.62
N ASP A 140 -2.73 -17.89 2.59
CA ASP A 140 -1.85 -19.06 2.72
C ASP A 140 -0.38 -18.68 3.02
N LYS A 141 0.03 -17.43 2.70
CA LYS A 141 1.40 -16.92 2.96
C LYS A 141 1.56 -16.27 4.33
N VAL A 142 0.53 -15.56 4.82
CA VAL A 142 0.68 -14.68 6.00
C VAL A 142 -0.40 -14.81 7.06
N GLY A 143 -1.46 -15.59 6.83
CA GLY A 143 -2.60 -15.72 7.74
C GLY A 143 -3.74 -14.75 7.39
N VAL A 144 -4.96 -15.14 7.76
CA VAL A 144 -6.18 -14.38 7.45
C VAL A 144 -6.23 -13.01 8.16
N GLU A 145 -5.60 -12.89 9.30
CA GLU A 145 -5.50 -11.69 10.11
C GLU A 145 -4.71 -10.55 9.44
N HIS A 146 -3.93 -10.87 8.40
CA HIS A 146 -3.10 -9.93 7.65
C HIS A 146 -3.65 -9.62 6.25
N VAL A 147 -4.85 -10.09 5.90
CA VAL A 147 -5.43 -9.91 4.56
C VAL A 147 -6.81 -9.27 4.67
N ALA A 148 -7.05 -8.28 3.83
CA ALA A 148 -8.31 -7.53 3.77
C ALA A 148 -8.81 -7.38 2.33
N LEU A 149 -10.05 -6.93 2.19
CA LEU A 149 -10.63 -6.50 0.93
C LEU A 149 -10.17 -5.07 0.64
N GLY A 150 -9.53 -4.86 -0.51
CA GLY A 150 -8.98 -3.58 -0.93
C GLY A 150 -9.48 -3.19 -2.32
N SER A 151 -10.79 -3.11 -2.49
CA SER A 151 -11.49 -3.02 -3.78
C SER A 151 -10.96 -1.97 -4.75
N ASP A 152 -10.66 -0.77 -4.24
CA ASP A 152 -10.35 0.42 -5.05
C ASP A 152 -11.53 0.85 -5.96
N PHE A 153 -12.77 0.75 -5.46
CA PHE A 153 -13.99 1.02 -6.23
C PHE A 153 -14.11 2.44 -6.78
N ASP A 154 -13.47 3.41 -6.13
CA ASP A 154 -13.47 4.82 -6.56
C ASP A 154 -12.23 5.18 -7.42
N GLY A 155 -11.20 4.33 -7.45
CA GLY A 155 -9.94 4.57 -8.15
C GLY A 155 -9.76 3.73 -9.41
N ALA A 156 -10.30 2.51 -9.47
CA ALA A 156 -10.17 1.62 -10.61
C ALA A 156 -11.41 1.69 -11.52
N THR A 157 -11.17 1.59 -12.83
CA THR A 157 -12.20 1.79 -13.85
C THR A 157 -12.87 0.50 -14.32
N SER A 158 -12.32 -0.67 -13.97
CA SER A 158 -12.85 -1.99 -14.35
C SER A 158 -12.83 -2.92 -13.16
N MET A 159 -14.01 -3.34 -12.72
CA MET A 159 -14.24 -4.20 -11.56
C MET A 159 -15.14 -5.38 -11.92
N PRO A 160 -14.98 -6.54 -11.27
CA PRO A 160 -15.83 -7.72 -11.52
C PRO A 160 -17.26 -7.55 -10.98
N PHE A 161 -17.47 -6.64 -10.02
CA PHE A 161 -18.74 -6.32 -9.36
C PHE A 161 -18.62 -4.96 -8.68
N ASP A 162 -19.74 -4.36 -8.32
CA ASP A 162 -19.80 -3.15 -7.52
C ASP A 162 -19.96 -3.45 -6.01
N VAL A 163 -20.18 -2.43 -5.20
CA VAL A 163 -20.34 -2.59 -3.73
C VAL A 163 -21.52 -3.49 -3.36
N THR A 164 -22.53 -3.63 -4.22
CA THR A 164 -23.71 -4.46 -3.97
C THR A 164 -23.43 -5.94 -4.13
N GLY A 165 -22.38 -6.29 -4.87
CA GLY A 165 -21.90 -7.67 -5.05
C GLY A 165 -21.13 -8.22 -3.86
N LEU A 166 -20.91 -7.44 -2.80
CA LEU A 166 -20.28 -7.87 -1.56
C LEU A 166 -21.28 -8.35 -0.49
N VAL A 167 -22.60 -8.31 -0.78
CA VAL A 167 -23.68 -8.66 0.15
C VAL A 167 -24.22 -10.04 -0.18
#